data_26be6e307dfd454c8e46c5bab0f17098
#
_entry.id   26be6e307dfd454c8e46c5bab0f17098
#
_cell.length_a   1.000
_cell.length_b   1.000
_cell.length_c   1.000
_cell.angle_alpha   90.00
_cell.angle_beta   90.00
_cell.angle_gamma   90.00
#
_symmetry.space_group_name_H-M   'P 1'
#
loop_
_entity.id
_entity.type
_entity.pdbx_description
1 polymer ?
#
loop_
_entity_poly.entity_id
_entity_poly.type
_entity_poly.pdbx_seq_one_letter_code
_entity_poly.pdbx_strand_id
1 'polypeptide(L)'
;MHLLAIGLNHTTAPVSVRERVAFGPEEIAETIGHMRERFSSTQMGGIHEAAILSTCNRTEIYCAAEDTDAARDSVLGFICERKNVSRSELEPHIYTFTQEEAAKHTFRVASGLDSMVLGETQIVGQMKKAEKMARDAHGLGTMLNHLFQSTFTVAKEVRTATAIGANSVSLAAAAVRLALR
;
A
#
# COMPACT_ATOMS: atom_id res chain seq x y z
N MET A 1 -12.61 -15.23 3.47
CA MET A 1 -11.47 -14.27 3.43
C MET A 1 -11.98 -12.93 2.96
N HIS A 2 -11.46 -11.87 3.53
CA HIS A 2 -11.85 -10.50 3.29
C HIS A 2 -10.63 -9.66 2.92
N LEU A 3 -10.81 -8.73 1.99
CA LEU A 3 -9.77 -7.81 1.59
C LEU A 3 -9.59 -6.71 2.64
N LEU A 4 -8.35 -6.42 2.99
CA LEU A 4 -7.94 -5.34 3.90
C LEU A 4 -6.80 -4.55 3.26
N ALA A 5 -6.91 -3.23 3.27
CA ALA A 5 -5.82 -2.30 3.01
C ALA A 5 -5.64 -1.40 4.23
N ILE A 6 -4.45 -1.42 4.82
CA ILE A 6 -4.10 -0.61 5.99
C ILE A 6 -2.81 0.16 5.69
N GLY A 7 -2.75 1.42 6.06
CA GLY A 7 -1.56 2.21 5.82
C GLY A 7 -1.68 3.67 6.21
N LEU A 8 -0.67 4.41 5.81
CA LEU A 8 -0.60 5.87 5.93
C LEU A 8 0.00 6.47 4.66
N ASN A 9 -0.29 7.73 4.42
CA ASN A 9 0.24 8.46 3.27
C ASN A 9 0.55 9.92 3.61
N HIS A 10 0.93 10.68 2.58
CA HIS A 10 1.31 12.09 2.70
C HIS A 10 0.19 13.01 3.20
N THR A 11 -1.09 12.58 3.14
CA THR A 11 -2.22 13.36 3.67
C THR A 11 -2.53 13.04 5.13
N THR A 12 -2.20 11.82 5.58
CA THR A 12 -2.51 11.37 6.94
C THR A 12 -1.34 11.47 7.90
N ALA A 13 -0.08 11.47 7.38
CA ALA A 13 1.12 11.44 8.21
C ALA A 13 2.20 12.42 7.73
N PRO A 14 2.85 13.14 8.66
CA PRO A 14 4.02 13.98 8.33
C PRO A 14 5.21 13.11 7.88
N VAL A 15 6.18 13.73 7.20
CA VAL A 15 7.37 13.04 6.68
C VAL A 15 8.10 12.27 7.77
N SER A 16 8.26 12.86 8.95
CA SER A 16 8.96 12.25 10.10
C SER A 16 8.34 10.92 10.55
N VAL A 17 7.03 10.76 10.44
CA VAL A 17 6.34 9.49 10.73
C VAL A 17 6.49 8.52 9.56
N ARG A 18 6.27 9.00 8.32
CA ARG A 18 6.37 8.15 7.12
C ARG A 18 7.73 7.47 6.96
N GLU A 19 8.82 8.23 7.16
CA GLU A 19 10.19 7.72 7.06
C GLU A 19 10.48 6.62 8.09
N ARG A 20 9.95 6.73 9.29
CA ARG A 20 10.16 5.74 10.35
C ARG A 20 9.46 4.41 10.07
N VAL A 21 8.34 4.40 9.35
CA VAL A 21 7.57 3.18 9.04
C VAL A 21 7.74 2.70 7.62
N ALA A 22 8.64 3.30 6.84
CA ALA A 22 8.96 2.84 5.51
C ALA A 22 9.68 1.47 5.56
N PHE A 23 9.39 0.62 4.57
CA PHE A 23 10.04 -0.68 4.38
C PHE A 23 11.02 -0.60 3.22
N GLY A 24 12.28 -0.96 3.47
CA GLY A 24 13.27 -1.14 2.43
C GLY A 24 12.98 -2.40 1.60
N PRO A 25 13.40 -2.42 0.32
CA PRO A 25 13.17 -3.57 -0.55
C PRO A 25 13.70 -4.90 0.02
N GLU A 26 14.81 -4.84 0.75
CA GLU A 26 15.51 -5.98 1.35
C GLU A 26 14.73 -6.62 2.49
N GLU A 27 13.90 -5.86 3.20
CA GLU A 27 13.14 -6.37 4.35
C GLU A 27 11.70 -6.84 4.00
N ILE A 28 11.18 -6.46 2.80
CA ILE A 28 9.78 -6.73 2.45
C ILE A 28 9.46 -8.23 2.41
N ALA A 29 10.33 -9.03 1.79
CA ALA A 29 10.09 -10.46 1.66
C ALA A 29 10.03 -11.16 3.02
N GLU A 30 10.99 -10.88 3.90
CA GLU A 30 11.02 -11.39 5.27
C GLU A 30 9.80 -10.92 6.07
N THR A 31 9.43 -9.65 5.92
CA THR A 31 8.26 -9.05 6.59
C THR A 31 6.96 -9.76 6.21
N ILE A 32 6.76 -10.02 4.91
CA ILE A 32 5.58 -10.76 4.42
C ILE A 32 5.54 -12.18 4.98
N GLY A 33 6.69 -12.87 5.00
CA GLY A 33 6.81 -14.21 5.56
C GLY A 33 6.42 -14.24 7.04
N HIS A 34 6.99 -13.35 7.84
CA HIS A 34 6.69 -13.24 9.28
C HIS A 34 5.23 -12.91 9.57
N MET A 35 4.64 -12.00 8.79
CA MET A 35 3.22 -11.65 8.97
C MET A 35 2.31 -12.86 8.73
N ARG A 36 2.52 -13.61 7.65
CA ARG A 36 1.72 -14.78 7.32
C ARG A 36 1.89 -15.91 8.33
N GLU A 37 3.10 -16.16 8.78
CA GLU A 37 3.39 -17.18 9.79
C GLU A 37 2.77 -16.81 11.15
N ARG A 38 3.00 -15.59 11.63
CA ARG A 38 2.58 -15.14 12.95
C ARG A 38 1.06 -14.95 13.06
N PHE A 39 0.40 -14.50 11.99
CA PHE A 39 -1.02 -14.12 12.01
C PHE A 39 -1.93 -15.07 11.23
N SER A 40 -1.51 -16.30 11.00
CA SER A 40 -2.28 -17.33 10.30
C SER A 40 -3.51 -17.82 11.07
N SER A 41 -3.51 -17.71 12.41
CA SER A 41 -4.68 -18.10 13.22
C SER A 41 -5.79 -17.05 13.13
N THR A 42 -7.05 -17.49 13.14
CA THR A 42 -8.23 -16.61 13.09
C THR A 42 -8.26 -15.61 14.26
N GLN A 43 -7.76 -15.98 15.44
CA GLN A 43 -7.67 -15.08 16.58
C GLN A 43 -6.74 -13.88 16.35
N MET A 44 -5.79 -14.02 15.42
CA MET A 44 -4.85 -12.97 15.01
C MET A 44 -5.23 -12.37 13.66
N GLY A 45 -6.44 -12.66 13.15
CA GLY A 45 -6.98 -12.18 11.91
C GLY A 45 -6.96 -13.16 10.75
N GLY A 46 -6.27 -14.30 10.85
CA GLY A 46 -6.20 -15.30 9.78
C GLY A 46 -5.64 -14.72 8.49
N ILE A 47 -4.46 -14.09 8.54
CA ILE A 47 -3.83 -13.45 7.38
C ILE A 47 -3.15 -14.53 6.53
N HIS A 48 -3.71 -14.79 5.35
CA HIS A 48 -3.20 -15.79 4.40
C HIS A 48 -2.43 -15.19 3.24
N GLU A 49 -2.75 -13.97 2.86
CA GLU A 49 -2.09 -13.24 1.78
C GLU A 49 -1.66 -11.86 2.29
N ALA A 50 -0.46 -11.42 1.89
CA ALA A 50 0.04 -10.10 2.25
C ALA A 50 0.95 -9.52 1.16
N ALA A 51 0.83 -8.22 0.94
CA ALA A 51 1.72 -7.44 0.07
C ALA A 51 1.98 -6.07 0.70
N ILE A 52 3.16 -5.51 0.46
CA ILE A 52 3.59 -4.23 1.03
C ILE A 52 3.97 -3.27 -0.09
N LEU A 53 3.30 -2.12 -0.14
CA LEU A 53 3.68 -0.98 -0.96
C LEU A 53 4.32 0.08 -0.06
N SER A 54 5.63 0.29 -0.21
CA SER A 54 6.37 1.31 0.53
C SER A 54 7.07 2.24 -0.45
N THR A 55 6.77 3.53 -0.35
CA THR A 55 7.31 4.62 -1.18
C THR A 55 7.66 5.81 -0.28
N CYS A 56 8.25 6.88 -0.83
CA CYS A 56 8.47 8.12 -0.05
C CYS A 56 7.17 8.76 0.47
N ASN A 57 6.02 8.48 -0.17
CA ASN A 57 4.77 9.15 0.10
C ASN A 57 3.73 8.26 0.81
N ARG A 58 3.93 6.95 0.88
CA ARG A 58 3.01 6.01 1.54
C ARG A 58 3.69 4.73 1.96
N THR A 59 3.15 4.14 3.01
CA THR A 59 3.37 2.75 3.39
C THR A 59 2.00 2.10 3.55
N GLU A 60 1.72 1.09 2.74
CA GLU A 60 0.46 0.36 2.74
C GLU A 60 0.71 -1.15 2.78
N ILE A 61 -0.10 -1.85 3.56
CA ILE A 61 -0.14 -3.31 3.62
C ILE A 61 -1.50 -3.77 3.14
N TYR A 62 -1.50 -4.64 2.15
CA TYR A 62 -2.68 -5.28 1.58
C TYR A 62 -2.73 -6.71 2.08
N CYS A 63 -3.86 -7.14 2.63
CA CYS A 63 -4.04 -8.48 3.17
C CYS A 63 -5.31 -9.13 2.65
N ALA A 64 -5.31 -10.47 2.56
CA ALA A 64 -6.51 -11.28 2.58
C ALA A 64 -6.57 -12.01 3.92
N ALA A 65 -7.61 -11.71 4.71
CA ALA A 65 -7.75 -12.14 6.10
C ALA A 65 -9.15 -12.74 6.36
N GLU A 66 -9.27 -13.52 7.42
CA GLU A 66 -10.55 -14.10 7.86
C GLU A 66 -11.36 -13.08 8.67
N ASP A 67 -10.67 -12.34 9.55
CA ASP A 67 -11.23 -11.26 10.38
C ASP A 67 -10.45 -9.98 10.14
N THR A 68 -11.10 -8.97 9.59
CA THR A 68 -10.43 -7.70 9.22
C THR A 68 -10.07 -6.83 10.42
N ASP A 69 -10.84 -6.89 11.52
CA ASP A 69 -10.57 -6.09 12.70
C ASP A 69 -9.38 -6.67 13.48
N ALA A 70 -9.36 -7.98 13.70
CA ALA A 70 -8.23 -8.67 14.30
C ALA A 70 -6.97 -8.56 13.43
N ALA A 71 -7.10 -8.66 12.10
CA ALA A 71 -5.98 -8.48 11.18
C ALA A 71 -5.43 -7.05 11.21
N ARG A 72 -6.31 -6.03 11.25
CA ARG A 72 -5.91 -4.62 11.42
C ARG A 72 -5.06 -4.44 12.68
N ASP A 73 -5.53 -4.93 13.81
CA ASP A 73 -4.82 -4.78 15.09
C ASP A 73 -3.50 -5.54 15.11
N SER A 74 -3.45 -6.72 14.51
CA SER A 74 -2.23 -7.51 14.35
C SER A 74 -1.20 -6.82 13.46
N VAL A 75 -1.62 -6.30 12.31
CA VAL A 75 -0.75 -5.56 11.37
C VAL A 75 -0.22 -4.28 12.02
N LEU A 76 -1.08 -3.51 12.68
CA LEU A 76 -0.66 -2.28 13.36
C LEU A 76 0.35 -2.56 14.48
N GLY A 77 0.08 -3.56 15.33
CA GLY A 77 1.00 -4.00 16.37
C GLY A 77 2.34 -4.46 15.80
N PHE A 78 2.31 -5.19 14.70
CA PHE A 78 3.52 -5.65 14.01
C PHE A 78 4.37 -4.50 13.45
N ILE A 79 3.73 -3.50 12.82
CA ILE A 79 4.46 -2.31 12.34
C ILE A 79 5.09 -1.57 13.53
N CYS A 80 4.36 -1.38 14.63
CA CYS A 80 4.87 -0.73 15.84
C CYS A 80 6.11 -1.44 16.39
N GLU A 81 6.04 -2.78 16.50
CA GLU A 81 7.15 -3.61 16.98
C GLU A 81 8.35 -3.54 16.04
N ARG A 82 8.14 -3.78 14.75
CA ARG A 82 9.23 -3.85 13.76
C ARG A 82 9.93 -2.51 13.52
N LYS A 83 9.18 -1.42 13.59
CA LYS A 83 9.69 -0.06 13.32
C LYS A 83 10.02 0.74 14.59
N ASN A 84 9.84 0.12 15.76
CA ASN A 84 10.06 0.75 17.07
C ASN A 84 9.33 2.11 17.18
N VAL A 85 8.04 2.09 16.87
CA VAL A 85 7.13 3.25 16.96
C VAL A 85 6.00 2.89 17.92
N SER A 86 5.62 3.82 18.80
CA SER A 86 4.50 3.57 19.71
C SER A 86 3.16 3.55 18.96
N ARG A 87 2.22 2.74 19.46
CA ARG A 87 0.87 2.68 18.87
C ARG A 87 0.17 4.04 18.96
N SER A 88 0.33 4.75 20.07
CA SER A 88 -0.26 6.09 20.29
C SER A 88 0.26 7.14 19.30
N GLU A 89 1.50 6.99 18.82
CA GLU A 89 2.08 7.85 17.80
C GLU A 89 1.61 7.50 16.40
N LEU A 90 1.49 6.20 16.09
CA LEU A 90 1.21 5.73 14.74
C LEU A 90 -0.28 5.69 14.40
N GLU A 91 -1.12 5.20 15.31
CA GLU A 91 -2.54 4.93 15.06
C GLU A 91 -3.36 6.14 14.56
N PRO A 92 -3.12 7.40 15.02
CA PRO A 92 -3.83 8.57 14.51
C PRO A 92 -3.60 8.85 13.00
N HIS A 93 -2.55 8.27 12.42
CA HIS A 93 -2.17 8.47 11.02
C HIS A 93 -2.65 7.33 10.11
N ILE A 94 -3.13 6.22 10.69
CA ILE A 94 -3.50 5.02 9.94
C ILE A 94 -4.92 5.13 9.41
N TYR A 95 -5.07 4.87 8.13
CA TYR A 95 -6.37 4.53 7.53
C TYR A 95 -6.51 3.04 7.31
N THR A 96 -7.75 2.60 7.29
CA THR A 96 -8.10 1.20 7.04
C THR A 96 -9.29 1.14 6.10
N PHE A 97 -9.16 0.34 5.06
CA PHE A 97 -10.23 0.05 4.10
C PHE A 97 -10.45 -1.45 4.02
N THR A 98 -11.70 -1.86 3.90
CA THR A 98 -12.06 -3.28 3.77
C THR A 98 -12.87 -3.52 2.51
N GLN A 99 -12.78 -4.73 1.96
CA GLN A 99 -13.60 -5.22 0.86
C GLN A 99 -13.60 -4.26 -0.35
N GLU A 100 -14.77 -3.78 -0.75
CA GLU A 100 -14.95 -2.89 -1.90
C GLU A 100 -14.16 -1.57 -1.75
N GLU A 101 -14.15 -0.98 -0.55
CA GLU A 101 -13.40 0.25 -0.29
C GLU A 101 -11.89 0.03 -0.40
N ALA A 102 -11.38 -1.14 0.00
CA ALA A 102 -9.99 -1.50 -0.19
C ALA A 102 -9.63 -1.63 -1.68
N ALA A 103 -10.48 -2.28 -2.48
CA ALA A 103 -10.28 -2.39 -3.91
C ALA A 103 -10.33 -1.01 -4.59
N LYS A 104 -11.33 -0.20 -4.27
CA LYS A 104 -11.48 1.17 -4.79
C LYS A 104 -10.28 2.06 -4.44
N HIS A 105 -9.80 1.98 -3.20
CA HIS A 105 -8.60 2.69 -2.77
C HIS A 105 -7.38 2.26 -3.60
N THR A 106 -7.15 0.95 -3.77
CA THR A 106 -6.04 0.40 -4.55
C THR A 106 -6.08 0.89 -6.00
N PHE A 107 -7.27 0.93 -6.62
CA PHE A 107 -7.46 1.45 -7.98
C PHE A 107 -7.12 2.95 -8.06
N ARG A 108 -7.55 3.75 -7.09
CA ARG A 108 -7.23 5.18 -7.01
C ARG A 108 -5.74 5.43 -6.87
N VAL A 109 -5.07 4.67 -6.00
CA VAL A 109 -3.62 4.75 -5.81
C VAL A 109 -2.89 4.45 -7.11
N ALA A 110 -3.16 3.32 -7.75
CA ALA A 110 -2.50 2.93 -9.00
C ALA A 110 -2.77 3.89 -10.17
N SER A 111 -3.95 4.51 -10.18
CA SER A 111 -4.30 5.51 -11.19
C SER A 111 -3.62 6.86 -10.95
N GLY A 112 -2.93 7.06 -9.82
CA GLY A 112 -2.31 8.31 -9.43
C GLY A 112 -3.31 9.37 -8.94
N LEU A 113 -4.53 8.97 -8.59
CA LEU A 113 -5.57 9.84 -8.06
C LEU A 113 -5.37 10.18 -6.57
N ASP A 114 -4.53 9.40 -5.89
CA ASP A 114 -4.17 9.57 -4.48
C ASP A 114 -2.67 9.93 -4.30
N SER A 115 -2.03 10.42 -5.33
CA SER A 115 -0.62 10.84 -5.31
C SER A 115 -0.50 12.34 -5.02
N MET A 116 0.65 12.77 -4.46
CA MET A 116 0.95 14.21 -4.25
C MET A 116 0.87 15.02 -5.55
N VAL A 117 1.30 14.41 -6.64
CA VAL A 117 1.12 14.96 -7.99
C VAL A 117 0.09 14.11 -8.71
N LEU A 118 -1.06 14.71 -9.01
CA LEU A 118 -2.16 14.02 -9.64
C LEU A 118 -1.73 13.42 -10.99
N GLY A 119 -1.99 12.12 -11.16
CA GLY A 119 -1.61 11.40 -12.38
C GLY A 119 -0.14 10.98 -12.46
N GLU A 120 0.60 11.00 -11.34
CA GLU A 120 1.98 10.52 -11.30
C GLU A 120 2.11 9.11 -11.89
N THR A 121 3.04 8.96 -12.86
CA THR A 121 3.21 7.68 -13.57
C THR A 121 4.00 6.64 -12.78
N GLN A 122 4.80 7.09 -11.82
CA GLN A 122 5.72 6.20 -11.08
C GLN A 122 4.99 5.22 -10.16
N ILE A 123 3.83 5.62 -9.61
CA ILE A 123 3.11 4.81 -8.63
C ILE A 123 2.67 3.45 -9.18
N VAL A 124 2.25 3.37 -10.44
CA VAL A 124 1.89 2.09 -11.07
C VAL A 124 3.09 1.16 -11.18
N GLY A 125 4.26 1.71 -11.50
CA GLY A 125 5.51 0.95 -11.54
C GLY A 125 5.93 0.45 -10.15
N GLN A 126 5.78 1.30 -9.12
CA GLN A 126 6.06 0.94 -7.73
C GLN A 126 5.09 -0.15 -7.24
N MET A 127 3.81 -0.06 -7.59
CA MET A 127 2.83 -1.08 -7.24
C MET A 127 3.10 -2.42 -7.94
N LYS A 128 3.52 -2.42 -9.22
CA LYS A 128 3.95 -3.64 -9.92
C LYS A 128 5.18 -4.26 -9.25
N LYS A 129 6.13 -3.44 -8.77
CA LYS A 129 7.28 -3.92 -8.02
C LYS A 129 6.85 -4.53 -6.69
N ALA A 130 5.94 -3.90 -5.96
CA ALA A 130 5.39 -4.41 -4.70
C ALA A 130 4.67 -5.76 -4.92
N GLU A 131 3.84 -5.87 -5.95
CA GLU A 131 3.18 -7.13 -6.35
C GLU A 131 4.20 -8.23 -6.67
N LYS A 132 5.23 -7.90 -7.45
CA LYS A 132 6.29 -8.88 -7.77
C LYS A 132 7.03 -9.35 -6.51
N MET A 133 7.41 -8.44 -5.62
CA MET A 133 8.08 -8.79 -4.36
C MET A 133 7.20 -9.67 -3.46
N ALA A 134 5.90 -9.38 -3.38
CA ALA A 134 4.95 -10.21 -2.65
C ALA A 134 4.79 -11.60 -3.28
N ARG A 135 4.78 -11.69 -4.61
CA ARG A 135 4.75 -12.97 -5.34
C ARG A 135 6.01 -13.80 -5.07
N ASP A 136 7.19 -13.18 -5.16
CA ASP A 136 8.48 -13.85 -4.93
C ASP A 136 8.60 -14.33 -3.46
N ALA A 137 7.96 -13.62 -2.52
CA ALA A 137 7.84 -13.99 -1.10
C ALA A 137 6.68 -14.96 -0.80
N HIS A 138 6.02 -15.52 -1.81
CA HIS A 138 4.83 -16.37 -1.67
C HIS A 138 3.68 -15.70 -0.89
N GLY A 139 3.65 -14.37 -0.85
CA GLY A 139 2.62 -13.57 -0.17
C GLY A 139 1.29 -13.46 -0.91
N LEU A 140 1.26 -13.79 -2.20
CA LEU A 140 0.06 -13.69 -3.01
C LEU A 140 -0.67 -15.03 -3.13
N GLY A 141 -1.98 -14.98 -2.90
CA GLY A 141 -2.91 -16.05 -3.26
C GLY A 141 -3.94 -15.54 -4.28
N THR A 142 -5.12 -16.13 -4.30
CA THR A 142 -6.15 -15.82 -5.30
C THR A 142 -6.67 -14.38 -5.17
N MET A 143 -6.89 -13.92 -3.94
CA MET A 143 -7.54 -12.62 -3.71
C MET A 143 -6.65 -11.44 -4.08
N LEU A 144 -5.42 -11.40 -3.58
CA LEU A 144 -4.49 -10.31 -3.91
C LEU A 144 -4.01 -10.37 -5.37
N ASN A 145 -3.86 -11.57 -5.95
CA ASN A 145 -3.60 -11.68 -7.39
C ASN A 145 -4.71 -11.02 -8.20
N HIS A 146 -5.98 -11.34 -7.89
CA HIS A 146 -7.11 -10.74 -8.59
C HIS A 146 -7.17 -9.22 -8.37
N LEU A 147 -6.95 -8.76 -7.15
CA LEU A 147 -6.89 -7.33 -6.83
C LEU A 147 -5.84 -6.61 -7.70
N PHE A 148 -4.60 -7.08 -7.72
CA PHE A 148 -3.52 -6.42 -8.47
C PHE A 148 -3.74 -6.45 -9.97
N GLN A 149 -4.21 -7.56 -10.55
CA GLN A 149 -4.50 -7.65 -11.99
C GLN A 149 -5.63 -6.69 -12.39
N SER A 150 -6.70 -6.64 -11.61
CA SER A 150 -7.80 -5.68 -11.82
C SER A 150 -7.30 -4.24 -11.67
N THR A 151 -6.46 -3.98 -10.66
CA THR A 151 -5.86 -2.66 -10.40
C THR A 151 -5.05 -2.16 -11.61
N PHE A 152 -4.22 -3.01 -12.20
CA PHE A 152 -3.40 -2.62 -13.36
C PHE A 152 -4.26 -2.39 -14.61
N THR A 153 -5.32 -3.15 -14.78
CA THR A 153 -6.29 -2.97 -15.87
C THR A 153 -7.00 -1.63 -15.72
N VAL A 154 -7.57 -1.35 -14.56
CA VAL A 154 -8.27 -0.09 -14.26
C VAL A 154 -7.33 1.12 -14.38
N ALA A 155 -6.11 1.03 -13.84
CA ALA A 155 -5.14 2.12 -13.97
C ALA A 155 -4.77 2.43 -15.44
N LYS A 156 -4.68 1.41 -16.28
CA LYS A 156 -4.47 1.57 -17.73
C LYS A 156 -5.68 2.26 -18.38
N GLU A 157 -6.89 1.81 -18.08
CA GLU A 157 -8.13 2.38 -18.60
C GLU A 157 -8.28 3.85 -18.21
N VAL A 158 -8.13 4.19 -16.94
CA VAL A 158 -8.19 5.57 -16.44
C VAL A 158 -7.20 6.47 -17.18
N ARG A 159 -5.97 6.01 -17.40
CA ARG A 159 -4.92 6.76 -18.10
C ARG A 159 -5.21 6.96 -19.61
N THR A 160 -5.85 6.00 -20.24
CA THR A 160 -6.18 6.08 -21.68
C THR A 160 -7.48 6.81 -21.95
N ALA A 161 -8.45 6.71 -21.04
CA ALA A 161 -9.78 7.28 -21.21
C ALA A 161 -9.94 8.70 -20.64
N THR A 162 -8.95 9.20 -19.90
CA THR A 162 -9.06 10.51 -19.22
C THR A 162 -7.83 11.39 -19.45
N ALA A 163 -7.98 12.70 -19.22
CA ALA A 163 -6.88 13.68 -19.31
C ALA A 163 -5.75 13.46 -18.28
N ILE A 164 -5.95 12.61 -17.29
CA ILE A 164 -4.92 12.32 -16.27
C ILE A 164 -3.66 11.71 -16.88
N GLY A 165 -3.82 10.91 -17.94
CA GLY A 165 -2.70 10.32 -18.68
C GLY A 165 -1.93 11.33 -19.53
N ALA A 166 -2.62 12.36 -20.04
CA ALA A 166 -2.03 13.37 -20.92
C ALA A 166 -1.16 14.41 -20.18
N ASN A 167 -1.46 14.67 -18.91
CA ASN A 167 -0.79 15.69 -18.09
C ASN A 167 0.09 15.10 -16.99
N SER A 168 0.49 13.84 -17.12
CA SER A 168 1.26 13.18 -16.09
C SER A 168 2.66 13.79 -15.96
N VAL A 169 2.92 14.41 -14.83
CA VAL A 169 4.21 15.02 -14.49
C VAL A 169 4.80 14.30 -13.29
N SER A 170 6.08 13.94 -13.35
CA SER A 170 6.76 13.42 -12.14
C SER A 170 6.91 14.55 -11.11
N LEU A 171 7.01 14.19 -9.82
CA LEU A 171 7.26 15.16 -8.75
C LEU A 171 8.50 16.01 -9.05
N ALA A 172 9.57 15.41 -9.58
CA ALA A 172 10.79 16.10 -9.99
C ALA A 172 10.52 17.12 -11.11
N ALA A 173 9.76 16.74 -12.15
CA ALA A 173 9.42 17.66 -13.22
C ALA A 173 8.48 18.78 -12.77
N ALA A 174 7.58 18.52 -11.81
CA ALA A 174 6.75 19.55 -11.19
C ALA A 174 7.58 20.54 -10.38
N ALA A 175 8.55 20.06 -9.59
CA ALA A 175 9.47 20.91 -8.83
C ALA A 175 10.33 21.79 -9.73
N VAL A 176 10.88 21.24 -10.80
CA VAL A 176 11.67 22.02 -11.79
C VAL A 176 10.81 23.10 -12.44
N ARG A 177 9.57 22.79 -12.86
CA ARG A 177 8.66 23.79 -13.43
C ARG A 177 8.32 24.91 -12.45
N LEU A 178 8.20 24.59 -11.16
CA LEU A 178 7.95 25.60 -10.13
C LEU A 178 9.17 26.49 -9.88
N ALA A 179 10.38 25.92 -9.88
CA ALA A 179 11.63 26.65 -9.68
C ALA A 179 12.00 27.57 -10.84
N LEU A 180 11.47 27.33 -12.05
CA LEU A 180 11.71 28.13 -13.26
C LEU A 180 10.69 29.27 -13.47
N ARG A 181 9.73 29.46 -12.54
CA ARG A 181 8.77 30.56 -12.52
C ARG A 181 9.22 31.68 -11.61
#